data_81b3803201a23077bcb58434dae416ca
#
_entry.id   81b3803201a23077bcb58434dae416ca
#
_cell.length_a   1.000
_cell.length_b   1.000
_cell.length_c   1.000
_cell.angle_alpha   90.00
_cell.angle_beta   90.00
_cell.angle_gamma   90.00
#
_symmetry.space_group_name_H-M   'P 1'
#
loop_
_entity.id
_entity.type
_entity.pdbx_description
1 polymer ?
#
loop_
_entity_poly.entity_id
_entity_poly.type
_entity_poly.pdbx_seq_one_letter_code
_entity_poly.pdbx_strand_id
1 'polypeptide(L)'
;GVSGLHAAQASLNTTSHNLANAQTTGYVRQQTIVTDSFYQTNLGMHDDMLQVGTGTAIVKTRQIRNEFLDAKYRLQLGRQNFYEQNEKTVYEIEDMMGELHGEEFRTSIADLKAALSTLSENPDSIVNKDQIVSIAQQFVQRAQVLWNELSSYQTSLNDEVSRQVDQVNSLVSQIRDYNKKIQKYEATGQPANDYRDKRNHCLDELATIINFETNESPNGTITIYSEGAYLLDDSNQYYLETAYESETSRLLKPVWASGGEYYVPVSYTHLRAHETRG
;
A
#
# COMPACT_ATOMS: atom_id res chain seq x y z
N GLY A 1 30.83 -37.05 13.05
CA GLY A 1 29.76 -37.79 12.32
C GLY A 1 28.37 -37.33 12.67
N VAL A 2 27.95 -37.46 13.96
CA VAL A 2 26.57 -37.17 14.41
C VAL A 2 26.18 -35.69 14.21
N SER A 3 27.05 -34.75 14.53
CA SER A 3 26.77 -33.30 14.34
C SER A 3 26.58 -32.94 12.88
N GLY A 4 27.35 -33.51 11.96
CA GLY A 4 27.17 -33.32 10.52
C GLY A 4 25.84 -33.90 10.01
N LEU A 5 25.39 -35.03 10.57
CA LEU A 5 24.10 -35.62 10.26
C LEU A 5 22.94 -34.70 10.72
N HIS A 6 23.03 -34.15 11.93
CA HIS A 6 22.06 -33.19 12.44
C HIS A 6 21.99 -31.90 11.58
N ALA A 7 23.15 -31.38 11.16
CA ALA A 7 23.20 -30.21 10.30
C ALA A 7 22.60 -30.49 8.91
N ALA A 8 22.87 -31.67 8.33
CA ALA A 8 22.26 -32.11 7.07
C ALA A 8 20.75 -32.28 7.18
N GLN A 9 20.26 -32.88 8.28
CA GLN A 9 18.83 -33.05 8.56
C GLN A 9 18.11 -31.69 8.67
N ALA A 10 18.70 -30.72 9.38
CA ALA A 10 18.14 -29.38 9.50
C ALA A 10 18.10 -28.65 8.16
N SER A 11 19.16 -28.77 7.35
CA SER A 11 19.20 -28.21 6.00
C SER A 11 18.15 -28.83 5.07
N LEU A 12 17.93 -30.14 5.18
CA LEU A 12 16.89 -30.85 4.44
C LEU A 12 15.48 -30.39 4.88
N ASN A 13 15.25 -30.24 6.19
CA ASN A 13 13.98 -29.72 6.71
C ASN A 13 13.71 -28.31 6.20
N THR A 14 14.72 -27.42 6.19
CA THR A 14 14.59 -26.06 5.64
C THR A 14 14.28 -26.09 4.15
N THR A 15 14.93 -26.98 3.40
CA THR A 15 14.65 -27.13 1.95
C THR A 15 13.23 -27.65 1.71
N SER A 16 12.77 -28.61 2.47
CA SER A 16 11.39 -29.13 2.41
C SER A 16 10.37 -28.04 2.74
N HIS A 17 10.65 -27.24 3.76
CA HIS A 17 9.81 -26.09 4.12
C HIS A 17 9.76 -25.04 3.02
N ASN A 18 10.90 -24.70 2.40
CA ASN A 18 10.95 -23.81 1.25
C ASN A 18 10.14 -24.33 0.07
N LEU A 19 10.24 -25.63 -0.22
CA LEU A 19 9.51 -26.27 -1.32
C LEU A 19 8.00 -26.26 -1.07
N ALA A 20 7.59 -26.62 0.15
CA ALA A 20 6.18 -26.65 0.55
C ALA A 20 5.51 -25.25 0.45
N ASN A 21 6.28 -24.20 0.70
CA ASN A 21 5.79 -22.81 0.68
C ASN A 21 6.20 -22.02 -0.56
N ALA A 22 6.75 -22.66 -1.59
CA ALA A 22 7.26 -21.98 -2.78
C ALA A 22 6.19 -21.13 -3.53
N GLN A 23 4.91 -21.51 -3.39
CA GLN A 23 3.78 -20.79 -3.98
C GLN A 23 2.97 -19.96 -2.96
N THR A 24 3.41 -19.91 -1.70
CA THR A 24 2.73 -19.14 -0.66
C THR A 24 3.08 -17.66 -0.82
N THR A 25 2.07 -16.81 -1.02
CA THR A 25 2.26 -15.37 -1.16
C THR A 25 2.96 -14.80 0.08
N GLY A 26 3.99 -13.97 -0.14
CA GLY A 26 4.74 -13.35 0.94
C GLY A 26 5.79 -14.25 1.61
N TYR A 27 5.89 -15.53 1.24
CA TYR A 27 6.92 -16.42 1.77
C TYR A 27 8.32 -16.07 1.25
N VAL A 28 9.28 -15.99 2.15
CA VAL A 28 10.69 -15.74 1.82
C VAL A 28 11.54 -16.98 2.08
N ARG A 29 12.37 -17.34 1.09
CA ARG A 29 13.26 -18.50 1.17
C ARG A 29 14.17 -18.41 2.41
N GLN A 30 14.20 -19.49 3.17
CA GLN A 30 15.03 -19.64 4.37
C GLN A 30 16.32 -20.40 4.04
N GLN A 31 17.39 -20.08 4.76
CA GLN A 31 18.69 -20.74 4.66
C GLN A 31 19.21 -21.09 6.05
N THR A 32 19.58 -22.34 6.25
CA THR A 32 20.30 -22.80 7.44
C THR A 32 21.77 -22.44 7.31
N ILE A 33 22.31 -21.71 8.29
CA ILE A 33 23.74 -21.38 8.38
C ILE A 33 24.40 -22.38 9.31
N VAL A 34 25.40 -23.06 8.78
CA VAL A 34 26.19 -24.05 9.49
C VAL A 34 27.61 -23.49 9.63
N THR A 35 28.22 -23.69 10.77
CA THR A 35 29.64 -23.36 11.06
C THR A 35 30.36 -24.53 11.64
N ASP A 36 31.68 -24.47 11.66
CA ASP A 36 32.52 -25.43 12.37
C ASP A 36 32.21 -25.35 13.87
N SER A 37 32.15 -26.51 14.51
CA SER A 37 32.07 -26.61 15.96
C SER A 37 33.43 -26.34 16.57
N PHE A 38 33.49 -26.32 17.91
CA PHE A 38 34.73 -26.03 18.62
C PHE A 38 35.83 -27.00 18.24
N TYR A 39 37.09 -26.51 18.20
CA TYR A 39 38.30 -27.31 18.10
C TYR A 39 38.73 -27.73 19.51
N GLN A 40 38.92 -29.01 19.72
CA GLN A 40 39.63 -29.51 20.94
C GLN A 40 41.13 -29.53 20.65
N THR A 41 41.87 -28.85 21.52
CA THR A 41 43.34 -28.90 21.51
C THR A 41 43.75 -30.03 22.45
N ASN A 42 44.29 -31.09 21.90
CA ASN A 42 44.88 -32.18 22.68
C ASN A 42 46.41 -32.01 22.65
N LEU A 43 47.06 -32.07 23.83
CA LEU A 43 48.49 -32.16 23.91
C LEU A 43 48.91 -33.57 23.42
N GLY A 44 49.61 -33.58 22.31
CA GLY A 44 50.24 -34.78 21.78
C GLY A 44 51.47 -35.17 22.63
N MET A 45 51.95 -36.41 22.51
CA MET A 45 53.05 -37.00 23.29
C MET A 45 54.43 -36.32 23.01
N HIS A 46 54.49 -35.34 22.08
CA HIS A 46 55.74 -34.67 21.67
C HIS A 46 55.57 -33.13 21.61
N ASP A 47 54.85 -32.54 22.55
CA ASP A 47 54.62 -31.07 22.64
C ASP A 47 53.94 -30.44 21.42
N ASP A 48 53.41 -31.23 20.49
CA ASP A 48 52.65 -30.77 19.33
C ASP A 48 51.20 -30.59 19.73
N MET A 49 50.67 -29.37 19.59
CA MET A 49 49.25 -29.07 19.74
C MET A 49 48.43 -29.60 18.55
N LEU A 50 47.83 -30.73 18.70
CA LEU A 50 46.86 -31.29 17.73
C LEU A 50 45.47 -30.70 17.95
N GLN A 51 45.03 -29.89 16.99
CA GLN A 51 43.66 -29.39 16.95
C GLN A 51 42.75 -30.39 16.22
N VAL A 52 41.82 -30.98 16.95
CA VAL A 52 40.83 -31.89 16.39
C VAL A 52 39.47 -31.17 16.32
N GLY A 53 38.92 -31.02 15.10
CA GLY A 53 37.61 -30.45 14.88
C GLY A 53 36.51 -31.36 15.48
N THR A 54 35.63 -30.81 16.28
CA THR A 54 34.53 -31.56 16.94
C THR A 54 33.29 -31.73 16.05
N GLY A 55 33.31 -31.14 14.84
CA GLY A 55 32.26 -31.29 13.84
C GLY A 55 31.62 -29.96 13.41
N THR A 56 30.32 -29.96 13.12
CA THR A 56 29.57 -28.78 12.66
C THR A 56 28.46 -28.40 13.64
N ALA A 57 28.19 -27.12 13.75
CA ALA A 57 27.08 -26.57 14.53
C ALA A 57 26.15 -25.74 13.64
N ILE A 58 24.85 -25.79 13.91
CA ILE A 58 23.86 -24.91 13.28
C ILE A 58 23.88 -23.59 14.05
N VAL A 59 24.18 -22.49 13.33
CA VAL A 59 24.19 -21.15 13.92
C VAL A 59 22.77 -20.61 14.00
N LYS A 60 22.09 -20.56 12.85
CA LYS A 60 20.71 -20.08 12.74
C LYS A 60 20.10 -20.42 11.38
N THR A 61 18.79 -20.40 11.30
CA THR A 61 18.06 -20.35 10.03
C THR A 61 17.62 -18.90 9.79
N ARG A 62 18.06 -18.32 8.69
CA ARG A 62 17.73 -16.93 8.32
C ARG A 62 16.92 -16.87 7.04
N GLN A 63 16.15 -15.80 6.87
CA GLN A 63 15.54 -15.44 5.59
C GLN A 63 16.59 -14.78 4.66
N ILE A 64 16.48 -15.06 3.37
CA ILE A 64 17.26 -14.37 2.33
C ILE A 64 16.40 -13.22 1.82
N ARG A 65 16.54 -12.08 2.46
CA ARG A 65 15.79 -10.86 2.14
C ARG A 65 16.75 -9.67 1.96
N ASN A 66 16.35 -8.72 1.13
CA ASN A 66 17.09 -7.49 0.90
C ASN A 66 16.15 -6.30 1.18
N GLU A 67 16.33 -5.64 2.31
CA GLU A 67 15.52 -4.51 2.77
C GLU A 67 15.48 -3.34 1.78
N PHE A 68 16.59 -3.09 1.07
CA PHE A 68 16.62 -2.06 0.05
C PHE A 68 15.69 -2.37 -1.13
N LEU A 69 15.67 -3.63 -1.59
CA LEU A 69 14.76 -4.06 -2.66
C LEU A 69 13.32 -4.03 -2.20
N ASP A 70 13.04 -4.40 -0.95
CA ASP A 70 11.70 -4.34 -0.37
C ASP A 70 11.19 -2.89 -0.31
N ALA A 71 12.02 -1.95 0.16
CA ALA A 71 11.64 -0.53 0.18
C ALA A 71 11.38 0.02 -1.24
N LYS A 72 12.20 -0.37 -2.23
CA LYS A 72 11.99 0.02 -3.63
C LYS A 72 10.73 -0.61 -4.23
N TYR A 73 10.47 -1.87 -3.91
CA TYR A 73 9.25 -2.57 -4.34
C TYR A 73 8.00 -1.88 -3.80
N ARG A 74 7.95 -1.58 -2.49
CA ARG A 74 6.84 -0.88 -1.84
C ARG A 74 6.60 0.50 -2.45
N LEU A 75 7.66 1.25 -2.70
CA LEU A 75 7.56 2.54 -3.37
C LEU A 75 6.94 2.43 -4.77
N GLN A 76 7.35 1.43 -5.57
CA GLN A 76 6.80 1.24 -6.91
C GLN A 76 5.34 0.73 -6.86
N LEU A 77 5.04 -0.14 -5.90
CA LEU A 77 3.68 -0.64 -5.68
C LEU A 77 2.72 0.51 -5.33
N GLY A 78 3.12 1.41 -4.44
CA GLY A 78 2.34 2.60 -4.11
C GLY A 78 2.12 3.52 -5.33
N ARG A 79 3.16 3.73 -6.15
CA ARG A 79 3.03 4.51 -7.41
C ARG A 79 2.07 3.86 -8.40
N GLN A 80 2.18 2.56 -8.59
CA GLN A 80 1.30 1.82 -9.49
C GLN A 80 -0.15 2.00 -9.06
N ASN A 81 -0.48 1.71 -7.81
CA ASN A 81 -1.84 1.83 -7.29
C ASN A 81 -2.39 3.27 -7.40
N PHE A 82 -1.53 4.27 -7.19
CA PHE A 82 -1.92 5.66 -7.39
C PHE A 82 -2.36 5.95 -8.83
N TYR A 83 -1.54 5.56 -9.82
CA TYR A 83 -1.89 5.79 -11.22
C TYR A 83 -3.11 4.98 -11.66
N GLU A 84 -3.25 3.74 -11.20
CA GLU A 84 -4.43 2.90 -11.46
C GLU A 84 -5.71 3.54 -10.87
N GLN A 85 -5.64 4.08 -9.66
CA GLN A 85 -6.79 4.75 -9.04
C GLN A 85 -7.15 6.06 -9.76
N ASN A 86 -6.15 6.84 -10.19
CA ASN A 86 -6.39 8.05 -10.99
C ASN A 86 -7.02 7.71 -12.34
N GLU A 87 -6.48 6.73 -13.06
CA GLU A 87 -7.03 6.27 -14.34
C GLU A 87 -8.48 5.84 -14.19
N LYS A 88 -8.77 5.02 -13.17
CA LYS A 88 -10.13 4.58 -12.87
C LYS A 88 -11.06 5.76 -12.59
N THR A 89 -10.64 6.72 -11.77
CA THR A 89 -11.45 7.89 -11.42
C THR A 89 -11.76 8.75 -12.64
N VAL A 90 -10.75 9.00 -13.50
CA VAL A 90 -10.93 9.78 -14.74
C VAL A 90 -11.88 9.04 -15.69
N TYR A 91 -11.69 7.73 -15.86
CA TYR A 91 -12.54 6.90 -16.71
C TYR A 91 -14.02 6.94 -16.27
N GLU A 92 -14.29 6.81 -14.97
CA GLU A 92 -15.65 6.89 -14.42
C GLU A 92 -16.28 8.27 -14.66
N ILE A 93 -15.51 9.36 -14.54
CA ILE A 93 -15.99 10.73 -14.83
C ILE A 93 -16.28 10.90 -16.33
N GLU A 94 -15.40 10.41 -17.20
CA GLU A 94 -15.59 10.46 -18.66
C GLU A 94 -16.81 9.66 -19.08
N ASP A 95 -17.06 8.50 -18.46
CA ASP A 95 -18.24 7.68 -18.71
C ASP A 95 -19.54 8.41 -18.30
N MET A 96 -19.57 9.01 -17.10
CA MET A 96 -20.73 9.79 -16.63
C MET A 96 -21.01 10.99 -17.53
N MET A 97 -19.99 11.63 -18.09
CA MET A 97 -20.16 12.73 -19.05
C MET A 97 -20.69 12.25 -20.41
N GLY A 98 -20.72 10.93 -20.65
CA GLY A 98 -21.17 10.29 -21.88
C GLY A 98 -20.15 10.35 -23.01
N GLU A 99 -18.90 10.73 -22.70
CA GLU A 99 -17.84 10.90 -23.72
C GLU A 99 -17.41 9.57 -24.35
N LEU A 100 -17.55 8.46 -23.61
CA LEU A 100 -17.21 7.11 -24.07
C LEU A 100 -18.29 6.47 -24.96
N HIS A 101 -19.55 6.93 -24.88
CA HIS A 101 -20.69 6.30 -25.55
C HIS A 101 -21.34 7.20 -26.62
N GLY A 102 -20.75 8.35 -26.94
CA GLY A 102 -21.25 9.26 -27.99
C GLY A 102 -22.46 10.09 -27.62
N GLU A 103 -22.91 10.05 -26.36
CA GLU A 103 -23.97 10.92 -25.80
C GLU A 103 -23.36 12.07 -24.99
N GLU A 104 -22.39 12.75 -25.57
CA GLU A 104 -21.57 13.76 -24.91
C GLU A 104 -22.40 14.91 -24.31
N PHE A 105 -22.13 15.28 -23.07
CA PHE A 105 -22.70 16.49 -22.45
C PHE A 105 -22.37 17.74 -23.29
N ARG A 106 -21.21 17.75 -23.93
CA ARG A 106 -20.77 18.77 -24.89
C ARG A 106 -21.74 18.91 -26.07
N THR A 107 -22.31 17.81 -26.57
CA THR A 107 -23.29 17.83 -27.66
C THR A 107 -24.55 18.56 -27.24
N SER A 108 -25.03 18.38 -26.02
CA SER A 108 -26.22 19.09 -25.51
C SER A 108 -26.01 20.60 -25.40
N ILE A 109 -24.78 21.06 -25.11
CA ILE A 109 -24.40 22.48 -25.13
C ILE A 109 -24.36 23.01 -26.57
N ALA A 110 -23.83 22.21 -27.49
CA ALA A 110 -23.75 22.60 -28.91
C ALA A 110 -25.15 22.73 -29.52
N ASP A 111 -26.05 21.82 -29.23
CA ASP A 111 -27.45 21.84 -29.66
C ASP A 111 -28.19 23.08 -29.14
N LEU A 112 -27.99 23.41 -27.86
CA LEU A 112 -28.57 24.62 -27.27
C LEU A 112 -28.05 25.87 -27.94
N LYS A 113 -26.77 25.93 -28.24
CA LYS A 113 -26.13 27.05 -28.97
C LYS A 113 -26.69 27.14 -30.38
N ALA A 114 -26.85 26.03 -31.10
CA ALA A 114 -27.41 26.00 -32.45
C ALA A 114 -28.88 26.49 -32.48
N ALA A 115 -29.68 26.03 -31.51
CA ALA A 115 -31.08 26.47 -31.39
C ALA A 115 -31.19 27.98 -31.08
N LEU A 116 -30.30 28.52 -30.24
CA LEU A 116 -30.22 29.98 -30.00
C LEU A 116 -29.83 30.76 -31.27
N SER A 117 -28.89 30.26 -32.05
CA SER A 117 -28.51 30.86 -33.33
C SER A 117 -29.68 30.91 -34.32
N THR A 118 -30.39 29.77 -34.49
CA THR A 118 -31.56 29.68 -35.36
C THR A 118 -32.70 30.62 -34.93
N LEU A 119 -32.92 30.73 -33.61
CA LEU A 119 -33.90 31.69 -33.10
C LEU A 119 -33.48 33.13 -33.35
N SER A 120 -32.19 33.47 -33.28
CA SER A 120 -31.68 34.83 -33.54
C SER A 120 -31.86 35.26 -35.01
N GLU A 121 -31.83 34.29 -35.95
CA GLU A 121 -32.03 34.53 -37.36
C GLU A 121 -33.54 34.79 -37.69
N ASN A 122 -34.44 34.14 -36.99
CA ASN A 122 -35.91 34.26 -37.15
C ASN A 122 -36.64 34.35 -35.81
N PRO A 123 -36.58 35.51 -35.13
CA PRO A 123 -37.08 35.64 -33.75
C PRO A 123 -38.61 35.55 -33.61
N ASP A 124 -39.35 35.76 -34.69
CA ASP A 124 -40.82 35.69 -34.69
C ASP A 124 -41.38 34.30 -34.98
N SER A 125 -40.51 33.36 -35.36
CA SER A 125 -40.92 31.96 -35.63
C SER A 125 -41.34 31.24 -34.34
N ILE A 126 -42.63 30.86 -34.27
CA ILE A 126 -43.15 30.05 -33.15
C ILE A 126 -42.44 28.70 -33.09
N VAL A 127 -42.16 28.11 -34.26
CA VAL A 127 -41.46 26.81 -34.34
C VAL A 127 -40.07 26.90 -33.69
N ASN A 128 -39.32 27.97 -33.97
CA ASN A 128 -37.98 28.17 -33.41
C ASN A 128 -38.05 28.40 -31.88
N LYS A 129 -39.10 29.11 -31.40
CA LYS A 129 -39.35 29.30 -29.97
C LYS A 129 -39.66 28.00 -29.26
N ASP A 130 -40.49 27.15 -29.84
CA ASP A 130 -40.85 25.82 -29.27
C ASP A 130 -39.61 24.89 -29.31
N GLN A 131 -38.82 24.93 -30.36
CA GLN A 131 -37.61 24.14 -30.50
C GLN A 131 -36.59 24.48 -29.40
N ILE A 132 -36.32 25.76 -29.14
CA ILE A 132 -35.35 26.14 -28.09
C ILE A 132 -35.83 25.74 -26.69
N VAL A 133 -37.14 25.87 -26.42
CA VAL A 133 -37.72 25.40 -25.15
C VAL A 133 -37.51 23.91 -24.96
N SER A 134 -37.76 23.11 -26.00
CA SER A 134 -37.56 21.66 -25.96
C SER A 134 -36.09 21.29 -25.72
N ILE A 135 -35.16 21.91 -26.46
CA ILE A 135 -33.72 21.66 -26.34
C ILE A 135 -33.23 22.12 -24.96
N ALA A 136 -33.70 23.26 -24.46
CA ALA A 136 -33.32 23.75 -23.13
C ALA A 136 -33.84 22.79 -22.01
N GLN A 137 -35.04 22.23 -22.16
CA GLN A 137 -35.54 21.22 -21.21
C GLN A 137 -34.69 19.95 -21.23
N GLN A 138 -34.30 19.45 -22.41
CA GLN A 138 -33.41 18.29 -22.55
C GLN A 138 -32.06 18.56 -21.90
N PHE A 139 -31.44 19.74 -22.15
CA PHE A 139 -30.22 20.15 -21.51
C PHE A 139 -30.31 20.15 -19.97
N VAL A 140 -31.38 20.75 -19.40
CA VAL A 140 -31.62 20.78 -17.95
C VAL A 140 -31.74 19.36 -17.39
N GLN A 141 -32.52 18.50 -18.05
CA GLN A 141 -32.66 17.11 -17.63
C GLN A 141 -31.29 16.38 -17.65
N ARG A 142 -30.50 16.53 -18.70
CA ARG A 142 -29.15 15.94 -18.80
C ARG A 142 -28.23 16.46 -17.68
N ALA A 143 -28.24 17.76 -17.42
CA ALA A 143 -27.47 18.36 -16.33
C ALA A 143 -27.88 17.84 -14.95
N GLN A 144 -29.17 17.61 -14.71
CA GLN A 144 -29.65 17.02 -13.45
C GLN A 144 -29.22 15.58 -13.29
N VAL A 145 -29.26 14.77 -14.33
CA VAL A 145 -28.78 13.37 -14.29
C VAL A 145 -27.29 13.38 -13.95
N LEU A 146 -26.48 14.14 -14.69
CA LEU A 146 -25.03 14.24 -14.46
C LEU A 146 -24.70 14.71 -13.03
N TRP A 147 -25.43 15.70 -12.52
CA TRP A 147 -25.26 16.14 -11.13
C TRP A 147 -25.52 15.03 -10.11
N ASN A 148 -26.59 14.26 -10.31
CA ASN A 148 -26.91 13.16 -9.41
C ASN A 148 -25.86 12.05 -9.48
N GLU A 149 -25.39 11.69 -10.66
CA GLU A 149 -24.34 10.69 -10.86
C GLU A 149 -23.02 11.10 -10.20
N LEU A 150 -22.56 12.32 -10.43
CA LEU A 150 -21.35 12.88 -9.80
C LEU A 150 -21.49 12.97 -8.28
N SER A 151 -22.67 13.35 -7.76
CA SER A 151 -22.93 13.38 -6.32
C SER A 151 -22.90 11.99 -5.69
N SER A 152 -23.45 10.99 -6.38
CA SER A 152 -23.41 9.59 -5.94
C SER A 152 -21.97 9.05 -5.98
N TYR A 153 -21.23 9.38 -7.03
CA TYR A 153 -19.83 8.99 -7.14
C TYR A 153 -18.96 9.63 -6.04
N GLN A 154 -19.17 10.91 -5.74
CA GLN A 154 -18.52 11.58 -4.61
C GLN A 154 -18.76 10.85 -3.28
N THR A 155 -20.00 10.41 -3.04
CA THR A 155 -20.33 9.63 -1.84
C THR A 155 -19.58 8.30 -1.83
N SER A 156 -19.52 7.60 -2.96
CA SER A 156 -18.76 6.36 -3.11
C SER A 156 -17.26 6.54 -2.84
N LEU A 157 -16.66 7.65 -3.30
CA LEU A 157 -15.26 7.99 -3.02
C LEU A 157 -15.03 8.25 -1.53
N ASN A 158 -15.96 8.93 -0.85
CA ASN A 158 -15.87 9.14 0.61
C ASN A 158 -15.92 7.82 1.39
N ASP A 159 -16.79 6.90 0.99
CA ASP A 159 -16.88 5.57 1.57
C ASP A 159 -15.56 4.78 1.33
N GLU A 160 -14.95 4.95 0.17
CA GLU A 160 -13.66 4.35 -0.14
C GLU A 160 -12.55 4.91 0.76
N VAL A 161 -12.46 6.23 0.94
CA VAL A 161 -11.50 6.86 1.85
C VAL A 161 -11.67 6.34 3.27
N SER A 162 -12.91 6.21 3.75
CA SER A 162 -13.19 5.68 5.09
C SER A 162 -12.73 4.23 5.23
N ARG A 163 -13.03 3.38 4.25
CA ARG A 163 -12.58 1.97 4.24
C ARG A 163 -11.05 1.87 4.22
N GLN A 164 -10.37 2.70 3.43
CA GLN A 164 -8.91 2.71 3.35
C GLN A 164 -8.27 3.15 4.67
N VAL A 165 -8.83 4.15 5.36
CA VAL A 165 -8.37 4.56 6.69
C VAL A 165 -8.52 3.43 7.70
N ASP A 166 -9.65 2.73 7.72
CA ASP A 166 -9.88 1.58 8.58
C ASP A 166 -8.90 0.44 8.26
N GLN A 167 -8.64 0.20 6.99
CA GLN A 167 -7.68 -0.81 6.53
C GLN A 167 -6.25 -0.47 6.98
N VAL A 168 -5.81 0.79 6.84
CA VAL A 168 -4.52 1.26 7.37
C VAL A 168 -4.40 0.98 8.86
N ASN A 169 -5.39 1.40 9.65
CA ASN A 169 -5.40 1.18 11.10
C ASN A 169 -5.33 -0.31 11.46
N SER A 170 -6.06 -1.15 10.73
CA SER A 170 -6.05 -2.61 10.91
C SER A 170 -4.69 -3.23 10.58
N LEU A 171 -4.09 -2.86 9.45
CA LEU A 171 -2.77 -3.36 9.02
C LEU A 171 -1.68 -2.96 10.02
N VAL A 172 -1.68 -1.70 10.47
CA VAL A 172 -0.71 -1.23 11.49
C VAL A 172 -0.89 -1.98 12.80
N SER A 173 -2.13 -2.29 13.21
CA SER A 173 -2.40 -3.11 14.40
C SER A 173 -1.84 -4.54 14.25
N GLN A 174 -2.02 -5.16 13.09
CA GLN A 174 -1.48 -6.48 12.80
C GLN A 174 0.06 -6.47 12.82
N ILE A 175 0.69 -5.45 12.23
CA ILE A 175 2.15 -5.28 12.24
C ILE A 175 2.66 -5.16 13.68
N ARG A 176 1.98 -4.37 14.54
CA ARG A 176 2.30 -4.26 15.96
C ARG A 176 2.23 -5.61 16.66
N ASP A 177 1.21 -6.39 16.39
CA ASP A 177 1.05 -7.71 17.01
C ASP A 177 2.12 -8.70 16.51
N TYR A 178 2.51 -8.64 15.24
CA TYR A 178 3.65 -9.41 14.73
C TYR A 178 4.98 -8.94 15.34
N ASN A 179 5.20 -7.63 15.53
CA ASN A 179 6.36 -7.10 16.25
C ASN A 179 6.51 -7.74 17.63
N LYS A 180 5.41 -7.77 18.43
CA LYS A 180 5.41 -8.40 19.76
C LYS A 180 5.75 -9.90 19.71
N LYS A 181 5.21 -10.63 18.72
CA LYS A 181 5.51 -12.05 18.53
C LYS A 181 6.97 -12.25 18.14
N ILE A 182 7.48 -11.49 17.18
CA ILE A 182 8.88 -11.56 16.73
C ILE A 182 9.82 -11.31 17.92
N GLN A 183 9.62 -10.21 18.65
CA GLN A 183 10.40 -9.88 19.84
C GLN A 183 10.40 -11.00 20.87
N LYS A 184 9.23 -11.59 21.15
CA LYS A 184 9.10 -12.69 22.13
C LYS A 184 9.87 -13.94 21.70
N TYR A 185 9.76 -14.37 20.43
CA TYR A 185 10.44 -15.57 19.94
C TYR A 185 11.95 -15.36 19.82
N GLU A 186 12.38 -14.23 19.28
CA GLU A 186 13.80 -13.94 19.06
C GLU A 186 14.55 -13.65 20.37
N ALA A 187 13.86 -13.15 21.41
CA ALA A 187 14.44 -13.04 22.76
C ALA A 187 14.80 -14.41 23.37
N THR A 188 14.16 -15.50 22.91
CA THR A 188 14.50 -16.87 23.33
C THR A 188 15.50 -17.56 22.41
N GLY A 189 16.05 -16.84 21.42
CA GLY A 189 16.97 -17.37 20.41
C GLY A 189 16.30 -18.19 19.31
N GLN A 190 14.97 -18.21 19.23
CA GLN A 190 14.22 -18.90 18.19
C GLN A 190 13.96 -17.95 17.01
N PRO A 191 14.22 -18.35 15.75
CA PRO A 191 13.92 -17.53 14.60
C PRO A 191 12.40 -17.36 14.40
N ALA A 192 11.94 -16.13 14.24
CA ALA A 192 10.52 -15.80 14.05
C ALA A 192 10.17 -15.58 12.55
N ASN A 193 10.78 -16.35 11.65
CA ASN A 193 10.71 -16.14 10.20
C ASN A 193 9.28 -16.05 9.67
N ASP A 194 8.37 -16.92 10.09
CA ASP A 194 6.97 -16.93 9.62
C ASP A 194 6.19 -15.67 10.06
N TYR A 195 6.50 -15.13 11.24
CA TYR A 195 5.90 -13.87 11.69
C TYR A 195 6.50 -12.67 10.96
N ARG A 196 7.79 -12.75 10.59
CA ARG A 196 8.45 -11.75 9.75
C ARG A 196 7.83 -11.72 8.34
N ASP A 197 7.52 -12.89 7.75
CA ASP A 197 6.85 -12.97 6.44
C ASP A 197 5.44 -12.36 6.51
N LYS A 198 4.64 -12.72 7.51
CA LYS A 198 3.30 -12.15 7.70
C LYS A 198 3.33 -10.64 7.93
N ARG A 199 4.30 -10.14 8.73
CA ARG A 199 4.51 -8.71 8.92
C ARG A 199 4.84 -8.00 7.63
N ASN A 200 5.74 -8.56 6.84
CA ASN A 200 6.16 -8.00 5.57
C ASN A 200 5.02 -7.98 4.55
N HIS A 201 4.16 -9.01 4.54
CA HIS A 201 2.96 -9.02 3.72
C HIS A 201 2.01 -7.86 4.10
N CYS A 202 1.77 -7.62 5.39
CA CYS A 202 1.00 -6.47 5.85
C CYS A 202 1.65 -5.13 5.46
N LEU A 203 2.99 -5.03 5.45
CA LEU A 203 3.70 -3.84 4.98
C LEU A 203 3.55 -3.65 3.46
N ASP A 204 3.54 -4.72 2.69
CA ASP A 204 3.34 -4.66 1.24
C ASP A 204 1.90 -4.23 0.91
N GLU A 205 0.89 -4.74 1.64
CA GLU A 205 -0.49 -4.27 1.54
C GLU A 205 -0.62 -2.79 1.97
N LEU A 206 0.01 -2.38 3.07
CA LEU A 206 0.00 -1.00 3.53
C LEU A 206 0.58 -0.04 2.47
N ALA A 207 1.62 -0.47 1.75
CA ALA A 207 2.25 0.30 0.69
C ALA A 207 1.35 0.54 -0.53
N THR A 208 0.28 -0.21 -0.70
CA THR A 208 -0.72 0.05 -1.74
C THR A 208 -1.62 1.24 -1.40
N ILE A 209 -1.72 1.62 -0.12
CA ILE A 209 -2.65 2.65 0.36
C ILE A 209 -1.91 3.94 0.71
N ILE A 210 -0.79 3.84 1.43
CA ILE A 210 -0.04 5.00 1.91
C ILE A 210 1.47 4.87 1.63
N ASN A 211 2.14 6.02 1.56
CA ASN A 211 3.60 6.06 1.55
C ASN A 211 4.13 6.11 2.99
N PHE A 212 5.15 5.30 3.29
CA PHE A 212 5.76 5.25 4.61
C PHE A 212 7.21 4.79 4.54
N GLU A 213 7.93 5.06 5.60
CA GLU A 213 9.27 4.56 5.86
C GLU A 213 9.25 3.61 7.05
N THR A 214 10.12 2.62 7.03
CA THR A 214 10.26 1.66 8.13
C THR A 214 11.68 1.66 8.65
N ASN A 215 11.83 1.51 9.96
CA ASN A 215 13.12 1.27 10.59
C ASN A 215 13.00 0.05 11.52
N GLU A 216 13.88 -0.93 11.32
CA GLU A 216 13.91 -2.13 12.15
C GLU A 216 14.94 -1.96 13.29
N SER A 217 14.45 -2.14 14.51
CA SER A 217 15.26 -2.10 15.73
C SER A 217 16.01 -3.42 15.94
N PRO A 218 17.15 -3.43 16.68
CA PRO A 218 17.92 -4.66 16.96
C PRO A 218 17.14 -5.78 17.65
N ASN A 219 16.01 -5.46 18.30
CA ASN A 219 15.10 -6.42 18.93
C ASN A 219 14.09 -7.04 17.96
N GLY A 220 14.21 -6.75 16.65
CA GLY A 220 13.33 -7.27 15.61
C GLY A 220 12.01 -6.53 15.43
N THR A 221 11.72 -5.46 16.19
CA THR A 221 10.53 -4.62 16.00
C THR A 221 10.73 -3.61 14.86
N ILE A 222 9.65 -3.28 14.15
CA ILE A 222 9.66 -2.25 13.10
C ILE A 222 8.81 -1.06 13.57
N THR A 223 9.35 0.13 13.39
CA THR A 223 8.62 1.39 13.46
C THR A 223 8.15 1.81 12.07
N ILE A 224 7.00 2.48 11.98
CA ILE A 224 6.42 2.98 10.73
C ILE A 224 6.25 4.50 10.86
N TYR A 225 6.86 5.21 9.92
CA TYR A 225 6.84 6.66 9.87
C TYR A 225 6.22 7.11 8.55
N SER A 226 5.22 7.97 8.60
CA SER A 226 4.52 8.49 7.43
C SER A 226 4.20 9.97 7.62
N GLU A 227 4.44 10.77 6.59
CA GLU A 227 4.09 12.20 6.53
C GLU A 227 4.46 13.01 7.79
N GLY A 228 5.67 12.82 8.29
CA GLY A 228 6.20 13.60 9.39
C GLY A 228 5.84 13.09 10.79
N ALA A 229 5.10 11.97 10.92
CA ALA A 229 4.72 11.40 12.20
C ALA A 229 4.76 9.86 12.20
N TYR A 230 4.78 9.25 13.39
CA TYR A 230 4.72 7.81 13.54
C TYR A 230 3.28 7.30 13.42
N LEU A 231 3.08 6.26 12.60
CA LEU A 231 1.90 5.39 12.65
C LEU A 231 2.09 4.27 13.68
N LEU A 232 3.34 3.82 13.84
CA LEU A 232 3.72 2.82 14.81
C LEU A 232 5.11 3.16 15.34
N ASP A 233 5.23 3.39 16.63
CA ASP A 233 6.51 3.42 17.33
C ASP A 233 6.78 2.06 18.03
N ASP A 234 7.83 1.96 18.82
CA ASP A 234 8.20 0.72 19.52
C ASP A 234 7.10 0.21 20.48
N SER A 235 6.21 1.08 20.95
CA SER A 235 5.24 0.80 22.01
C SER A 235 3.80 1.09 21.60
N ASN A 236 3.57 2.14 20.79
CA ASN A 236 2.26 2.72 20.55
C ASN A 236 1.91 2.69 19.06
N GLN A 237 0.62 2.53 18.80
CA GLN A 237 0.01 2.74 17.50
C GLN A 237 -0.73 4.08 17.54
N TYR A 238 -0.55 4.86 16.49
CA TYR A 238 -1.29 6.10 16.24
C TYR A 238 -2.32 5.83 15.14
N TYR A 239 -3.52 6.37 15.32
CA TYR A 239 -4.65 6.08 14.45
C TYR A 239 -4.92 7.23 13.50
N LEU A 240 -5.40 6.88 12.32
CA LEU A 240 -5.98 7.81 11.38
C LEU A 240 -7.51 7.79 11.52
N GLU A 241 -8.12 8.94 11.29
CA GLU A 241 -9.56 9.14 11.20
C GLU A 241 -9.88 9.89 9.90
N THR A 242 -11.15 10.04 9.59
CA THR A 242 -11.60 10.83 8.45
C THR A 242 -12.22 12.15 8.92
N ALA A 243 -11.92 13.23 8.24
CA ALA A 243 -12.56 14.52 8.42
C ALA A 243 -12.93 15.13 7.07
N TYR A 244 -13.88 16.04 7.04
CA TYR A 244 -14.15 16.82 5.83
C TYR A 244 -12.96 17.74 5.52
N GLU A 245 -12.65 17.87 4.23
CA GLU A 245 -11.53 18.70 3.75
C GLU A 245 -11.68 20.17 4.19
N SER A 246 -12.90 20.70 4.17
CA SER A 246 -13.25 22.03 4.65
C SER A 246 -14.73 22.07 5.11
N GLU A 247 -15.16 23.15 5.74
CA GLU A 247 -16.56 23.34 6.16
C GLU A 247 -17.55 23.32 4.96
N THR A 248 -17.10 23.69 3.77
CA THR A 248 -17.90 23.73 2.55
C THR A 248 -17.69 22.53 1.64
N SER A 249 -16.61 21.77 1.81
CA SER A 249 -16.31 20.58 1.03
C SER A 249 -17.08 19.38 1.59
N ARG A 250 -17.62 18.57 0.66
CA ARG A 250 -18.21 17.27 0.99
C ARG A 250 -17.22 16.10 0.82
N LEU A 251 -15.93 16.42 0.52
CA LEU A 251 -14.89 15.41 0.37
C LEU A 251 -14.26 15.11 1.73
N LEU A 252 -14.06 13.82 2.00
CA LEU A 252 -13.33 13.35 3.15
C LEU A 252 -11.84 13.28 2.88
N LYS A 253 -11.03 13.60 3.89
CA LYS A 253 -9.59 13.39 3.90
C LYS A 253 -9.18 12.62 5.16
N PRO A 254 -8.08 11.85 5.12
CA PRO A 254 -7.51 11.26 6.32
C PRO A 254 -6.89 12.35 7.21
N VAL A 255 -7.02 12.18 8.51
CA VAL A 255 -6.44 13.06 9.54
C VAL A 255 -5.89 12.21 10.69
N TRP A 256 -4.98 12.75 11.48
CA TRP A 256 -4.54 12.10 12.71
C TRP A 256 -5.62 12.18 13.79
N ALA A 257 -5.94 11.06 14.43
CA ALA A 257 -6.93 11.01 15.52
C ALA A 257 -6.54 11.89 16.72
N SER A 258 -5.24 12.20 16.89
CA SER A 258 -4.72 13.10 17.94
C SER A 258 -4.89 14.60 17.64
N GLY A 259 -5.54 14.94 16.53
CA GLY A 259 -5.71 16.34 16.09
C GLY A 259 -4.49 16.86 15.31
N GLY A 260 -4.46 16.62 14.05
CA GLY A 260 -3.46 17.10 13.10
C GLY A 260 -3.87 16.71 11.70
N GLU A 261 -3.53 17.54 10.71
CA GLU A 261 -3.77 17.15 9.33
C GLU A 261 -2.81 16.05 8.91
N TYR A 262 -3.35 14.94 8.42
CA TYR A 262 -2.59 13.95 7.70
C TYR A 262 -2.47 14.45 6.26
N TYR A 263 -1.31 14.98 5.93
CA TYR A 263 -1.05 15.42 4.57
C TYR A 263 -0.65 14.21 3.75
N VAL A 264 -1.57 13.75 2.95
CA VAL A 264 -1.29 13.17 1.65
C VAL A 264 -1.49 11.69 1.43
N PRO A 265 -2.26 11.37 0.39
CA PRO A 265 -2.07 10.17 -0.42
C PRO A 265 -0.70 10.21 -1.13
N VAL A 266 -0.13 9.05 -1.42
CA VAL A 266 1.14 8.77 -2.16
C VAL A 266 1.40 9.65 -3.39
N SER A 267 0.35 10.30 -3.89
CA SER A 267 0.30 11.13 -5.08
C SER A 267 0.89 12.52 -4.98
N TYR A 268 0.72 13.18 -3.84
CA TYR A 268 1.00 14.61 -3.75
C TYR A 268 2.49 14.92 -3.53
N THR A 269 3.22 14.04 -2.87
CA THR A 269 4.67 14.22 -2.66
C THR A 269 5.46 14.18 -3.96
N HIS A 270 4.98 13.45 -4.99
CA HIS A 270 5.64 13.40 -6.29
C HIS A 270 5.37 14.63 -7.17
N LEU A 271 4.19 15.21 -7.11
CA LEU A 271 3.88 16.45 -7.84
C LEU A 271 4.68 17.63 -7.28
N ARG A 272 4.77 17.77 -5.96
CA ARG A 272 5.61 18.82 -5.33
C ARG A 272 7.11 18.68 -5.62
N ALA A 273 7.64 17.47 -5.71
CA ALA A 273 9.05 17.26 -6.05
C ALA A 273 9.37 17.64 -7.50
N HIS A 274 8.39 17.66 -8.40
CA HIS A 274 8.55 18.16 -9.78
C HIS A 274 8.37 19.68 -9.89
N GLU A 275 7.52 20.29 -9.06
CA GLU A 275 7.31 21.74 -9.07
C GLU A 275 8.47 22.55 -8.46
N THR A 276 9.27 21.94 -7.57
CA THR A 276 10.45 22.60 -6.96
C THR A 276 11.73 22.48 -7.78
N ARG A 277 11.69 21.89 -8.99
CA ARG A 277 12.82 21.78 -9.93
C ARG A 277 12.59 22.53 -11.25
N GLY A 278 11.66 23.48 -11.28
CA GLY A 278 11.49 24.43 -12.36
C GLY A 278 12.20 25.75 -12.07
#